data_98ea644213ee2ea72902f3aaf7ac8b99
#
_entry.id   98ea644213ee2ea72902f3aaf7ac8b99
#
_cell.length_a   1.000
_cell.length_b   1.000
_cell.length_c   1.000
_cell.angle_alpha   90.00
_cell.angle_beta   90.00
_cell.angle_gamma   90.00
#
_symmetry.space_group_name_H-M   'P 1'
#
loop_
_entity.id
_entity.type
_entity.pdbx_description
1 polymer ?
#
loop_
_entity_poly.entity_id
_entity_poly.type
_entity_poly.pdbx_seq_one_letter_code
_entity_poly.pdbx_strand_id
1 'polypeptide(L)'
;MVRNINTIFGLSENIMAYQLLLSKETLNKILQYKQNLEKGLATPGKFFLEELSKQEKSISEMDITTFTQLLIQSKKPQVFAESQVYHDGTDWTLEEESILGDVSVNMPVTMYNDGGHGSSFKNHPKPISGYLAYVPGALLASGSGPTSDMKEVLDNGKLNQDKLNALYERRLLPQLIHFNELARQNEKQAAITIPGIGTGCFSGAYYDVIKPYVRNALIHILEKHKDSLPYIDIIHYDPYMGDEPAEKKIGHMSFRVSPSGVVRGTTGQLDYPLGSNPDTHILVSIVAWDHFSWPGNDYWGGARQTDDGVKAASTDTMGQVTGATGVYDKKWGRYMPPESFTKDRKGMSDWGDYVRENGIVFNGPVLALDKSGKLDTLENVASRSKAKVDTTTTISELVRGMFSLFSHSTTTEPSPTIKEEESKKSSPQ
;
A
#
# COMPACT_ATOMS: atom_id res chain seq x y z
N MET A 1 -21.82 7.17 -18.97
CA MET A 1 -22.62 6.44 -17.96
C MET A 1 -21.68 5.49 -17.27
N VAL A 2 -21.16 5.87 -16.09
CA VAL A 2 -20.18 5.05 -15.32
C VAL A 2 -20.94 3.82 -14.82
N ARG A 3 -20.61 2.64 -15.32
CA ARG A 3 -21.14 1.38 -14.77
C ARG A 3 -20.58 1.19 -13.36
N ASN A 4 -21.47 1.03 -12.41
CA ASN A 4 -21.17 0.94 -10.99
C ASN A 4 -20.33 -0.32 -10.73
N ILE A 5 -19.10 -0.16 -10.21
CA ILE A 5 -18.14 -1.24 -9.89
C ILE A 5 -18.75 -2.30 -8.97
N ASN A 6 -19.76 -1.92 -8.19
CA ASN A 6 -20.46 -2.73 -7.21
C ASN A 6 -21.18 -3.97 -7.78
N THR A 7 -21.51 -3.97 -9.07
CA THR A 7 -22.20 -5.10 -9.72
C THR A 7 -21.26 -6.29 -9.99
N ILE A 8 -19.95 -6.10 -9.89
CA ILE A 8 -18.93 -7.09 -10.28
C ILE A 8 -18.66 -8.10 -9.18
N PHE A 9 -18.81 -7.70 -7.92
CA PHE A 9 -18.43 -8.54 -6.76
C PHE A 9 -19.63 -8.99 -5.90
N GLY A 10 -20.87 -8.77 -6.32
CA GLY A 10 -22.07 -9.23 -5.62
C GLY A 10 -22.30 -8.60 -4.24
N LEU A 11 -21.78 -7.41 -4.01
CA LEU A 11 -21.86 -6.70 -2.75
C LEU A 11 -23.11 -5.80 -2.72
N SER A 12 -23.80 -5.71 -1.58
CA SER A 12 -25.07 -5.01 -1.38
C SER A 12 -24.96 -3.47 -1.40
N GLU A 13 -26.08 -2.77 -1.60
CA GLU A 13 -26.25 -1.36 -1.99
C GLU A 13 -25.74 -0.26 -1.03
N ASN A 14 -24.93 -0.57 0.02
CA ASN A 14 -24.34 0.42 0.93
C ASN A 14 -22.81 0.39 0.92
N ILE A 15 -22.20 0.45 -0.27
CA ILE A 15 -20.76 0.28 -0.41
C ILE A 15 -20.08 1.64 -0.40
N MET A 16 -19.12 1.80 0.52
CA MET A 16 -18.19 2.92 0.51
C MET A 16 -17.48 3.02 -0.84
N ALA A 17 -17.25 4.25 -1.30
CA ALA A 17 -16.71 4.49 -2.62
C ALA A 17 -15.23 4.10 -2.77
N TYR A 18 -14.55 3.67 -1.69
CA TYR A 18 -13.14 3.28 -1.69
C TYR A 18 -12.94 1.82 -1.29
N GLN A 19 -11.80 1.26 -1.69
CA GLN A 19 -11.40 -0.11 -1.38
C GLN A 19 -9.97 -0.12 -0.82
N LEU A 20 -9.72 -1.06 0.09
CA LEU A 20 -8.39 -1.31 0.63
C LEU A 20 -7.81 -2.56 -0.04
N LEU A 21 -6.58 -2.44 -0.53
CA LEU A 21 -5.91 -3.53 -1.20
C LEU A 21 -4.62 -3.89 -0.47
N LEU A 22 -4.32 -5.18 -0.43
CA LEU A 22 -3.08 -5.70 0.11
C LEU A 22 -2.56 -6.88 -0.71
N SER A 23 -1.29 -7.16 -0.56
CA SER A 23 -0.66 -8.32 -1.20
C SER A 23 -0.96 -9.60 -0.42
N LYS A 24 -0.69 -10.75 -1.04
CA LYS A 24 -0.73 -12.02 -0.32
C LYS A 24 0.28 -12.08 0.82
N GLU A 25 1.45 -11.50 0.62
CA GLU A 25 2.51 -11.45 1.64
C GLU A 25 2.01 -10.68 2.87
N THR A 26 1.34 -9.55 2.65
CA THR A 26 0.72 -8.77 3.73
C THR A 26 -0.38 -9.56 4.44
N LEU A 27 -1.23 -10.27 3.69
CA LEU A 27 -2.23 -11.17 4.31
C LEU A 27 -1.57 -12.24 5.18
N ASN A 28 -0.43 -12.79 4.76
CA ASN A 28 0.30 -13.75 5.59
C ASN A 28 0.86 -13.11 6.87
N LYS A 29 1.36 -11.86 6.82
CA LYS A 29 1.75 -11.10 8.02
C LYS A 29 0.56 -10.94 8.99
N ILE A 30 -0.61 -10.58 8.47
CA ILE A 30 -1.83 -10.41 9.28
C ILE A 30 -2.24 -11.73 9.94
N LEU A 31 -2.24 -12.84 9.20
CA LEU A 31 -2.55 -14.17 9.73
C LEU A 31 -1.57 -14.59 10.83
N GLN A 32 -0.28 -14.33 10.63
CA GLN A 32 0.75 -14.62 11.63
C GLN A 32 0.58 -13.75 12.88
N TYR A 33 0.32 -12.45 12.70
CA TYR A 33 0.10 -11.53 13.81
C TYR A 33 -1.12 -11.93 14.64
N LYS A 34 -2.27 -12.23 13.98
CA LYS A 34 -3.45 -12.75 14.65
C LYS A 34 -3.12 -14.00 15.48
N GLN A 35 -2.39 -14.96 14.89
CA GLN A 35 -1.98 -16.18 15.59
C GLN A 35 -1.05 -15.90 16.79
N ASN A 36 -0.13 -14.95 16.65
CA ASN A 36 0.79 -14.57 17.74
C ASN A 36 0.02 -13.97 18.91
N LEU A 37 -0.98 -13.11 18.65
CA LEU A 37 -1.86 -12.55 19.67
C LEU A 37 -2.70 -13.63 20.37
N GLU A 38 -3.28 -14.57 19.61
CA GLU A 38 -4.06 -15.70 20.15
C GLU A 38 -3.23 -16.58 21.12
N LYS A 39 -1.94 -16.74 20.83
CA LYS A 39 -1.01 -17.53 21.64
C LYS A 39 -0.34 -16.74 22.76
N GLY A 40 -0.60 -15.43 22.89
CA GLY A 40 0.09 -14.55 23.84
C GLY A 40 1.57 -14.33 23.53
N LEU A 41 1.98 -14.54 22.28
CA LEU A 41 3.36 -14.32 21.79
C LEU A 41 3.60 -12.90 21.29
N ALA A 42 2.53 -12.12 21.11
CA ALA A 42 2.55 -10.70 20.78
C ALA A 42 1.56 -9.96 21.68
N THR A 43 1.75 -8.65 21.79
CA THR A 43 0.85 -7.73 22.49
C THR A 43 0.45 -6.64 21.51
N PRO A 44 -0.85 -6.29 21.39
CA PRO A 44 -1.28 -5.22 20.49
C PRO A 44 -0.81 -3.87 21.02
N GLY A 45 -0.50 -2.95 20.11
CA GLY A 45 -0.29 -1.55 20.44
C GLY A 45 -1.58 -0.90 20.95
N LYS A 46 -1.42 0.24 21.62
CA LYS A 46 -2.53 0.92 22.31
C LYS A 46 -3.74 1.16 21.40
N PHE A 47 -3.51 1.69 20.20
CA PHE A 47 -4.63 2.06 19.32
C PHE A 47 -5.36 0.85 18.74
N PHE A 48 -4.64 -0.23 18.47
CA PHE A 48 -5.29 -1.47 18.06
C PHE A 48 -6.02 -2.15 19.25
N LEU A 49 -5.43 -2.11 20.44
CA LEU A 49 -6.08 -2.61 21.66
C LEU A 49 -7.40 -1.86 21.95
N GLU A 50 -7.43 -0.54 21.71
CA GLU A 50 -8.65 0.27 21.83
C GLU A 50 -9.76 -0.25 20.90
N GLU A 51 -9.43 -0.61 19.64
CA GLU A 51 -10.41 -1.15 18.69
C GLU A 51 -10.85 -2.58 19.07
N LEU A 52 -9.92 -3.42 19.51
CA LEU A 52 -10.22 -4.77 20.00
C LEU A 52 -11.15 -4.74 21.24
N SER A 53 -10.95 -3.79 22.15
CA SER A 53 -11.72 -3.68 23.38
C SER A 53 -13.19 -3.29 23.17
N LYS A 54 -13.55 -2.78 22.01
CA LYS A 54 -14.94 -2.47 21.62
C LYS A 54 -15.70 -3.71 21.15
N GLN A 55 -15.01 -4.84 20.97
CA GLN A 55 -15.60 -6.06 20.43
C GLN A 55 -15.99 -7.02 21.55
N GLU A 56 -17.12 -7.70 21.36
CA GLU A 56 -17.57 -8.76 22.26
C GLU A 56 -16.83 -10.09 22.04
N LYS A 57 -16.35 -10.31 20.79
CA LYS A 57 -15.65 -11.53 20.37
C LYS A 57 -14.18 -11.48 20.76
N SER A 58 -13.65 -12.59 21.20
CA SER A 58 -12.22 -12.79 21.37
C SER A 58 -11.51 -12.83 20.01
N ILE A 59 -10.19 -12.59 19.98
CA ILE A 59 -9.39 -12.61 18.74
C ILE A 59 -9.51 -13.97 18.02
N SER A 60 -9.59 -15.08 18.76
CA SER A 60 -9.74 -16.43 18.20
C SER A 60 -11.06 -16.66 17.47
N GLU A 61 -12.14 -15.95 17.88
CA GLU A 61 -13.46 -16.04 17.28
C GLU A 61 -13.67 -15.09 16.09
N MET A 62 -12.74 -14.16 15.88
CA MET A 62 -12.82 -13.22 14.75
C MET A 62 -12.36 -13.90 13.45
N ASP A 63 -13.13 -13.72 12.37
CA ASP A 63 -12.65 -14.02 11.03
C ASP A 63 -11.53 -13.05 10.62
N ILE A 64 -10.82 -13.37 9.53
CA ILE A 64 -9.67 -12.59 9.12
C ILE A 64 -10.03 -11.20 8.60
N THR A 65 -11.20 -11.05 7.99
CA THR A 65 -11.68 -9.75 7.51
C THR A 65 -11.99 -8.83 8.68
N THR A 66 -12.74 -9.28 9.66
CA THR A 66 -13.04 -8.51 10.89
C THR A 66 -11.76 -8.09 11.61
N PHE A 67 -10.83 -9.03 11.82
CA PHE A 67 -9.55 -8.72 12.46
C PHE A 67 -8.76 -7.66 11.68
N THR A 68 -8.67 -7.79 10.35
CA THR A 68 -7.96 -6.84 9.49
C THR A 68 -8.62 -5.46 9.51
N GLN A 69 -9.94 -5.40 9.46
CA GLN A 69 -10.68 -4.14 9.51
C GLN A 69 -10.45 -3.41 10.84
N LEU A 70 -10.45 -4.11 11.97
CA LEU A 70 -10.15 -3.51 13.28
C LEU A 70 -8.72 -2.96 13.34
N LEU A 71 -7.74 -3.69 12.77
CA LEU A 71 -6.38 -3.20 12.68
C LEU A 71 -6.31 -1.91 11.84
N ILE A 72 -7.00 -1.86 10.70
CA ILE A 72 -7.07 -0.66 9.84
C ILE A 72 -7.78 0.49 10.56
N GLN A 73 -8.82 0.23 11.36
CA GLN A 73 -9.54 1.23 12.16
C GLN A 73 -8.66 1.87 13.25
N SER A 74 -7.54 1.24 13.62
CA SER A 74 -6.56 1.84 14.52
C SER A 74 -5.86 3.06 13.92
N LYS A 75 -5.86 3.23 12.58
CA LYS A 75 -5.37 4.44 11.91
C LYS A 75 -6.15 5.68 12.37
N LYS A 76 -5.50 6.84 12.34
CA LYS A 76 -6.07 8.12 12.78
C LYS A 76 -6.28 9.05 11.58
N PRO A 77 -7.19 10.02 11.63
CA PRO A 77 -7.33 10.98 10.53
C PRO A 77 -6.00 11.65 10.17
N GLN A 78 -5.24 12.13 11.15
CA GLN A 78 -3.98 12.83 10.97
C GLN A 78 -2.90 12.27 11.88
N VAL A 79 -1.76 11.88 11.29
CA VAL A 79 -0.53 11.43 11.98
C VAL A 79 0.68 11.75 11.10
N PHE A 80 1.72 12.32 11.67
CA PHE A 80 3.01 12.46 10.99
C PHE A 80 3.91 11.30 11.40
N ALA A 81 3.91 10.26 10.58
CA ALA A 81 4.54 8.97 10.87
C ALA A 81 6.03 9.07 11.18
N GLU A 82 6.75 9.97 10.48
CA GLU A 82 8.19 10.20 10.62
C GLU A 82 8.61 10.87 11.93
N SER A 83 7.65 11.48 12.66
CA SER A 83 7.98 12.34 13.82
C SER A 83 7.10 12.13 15.05
N GLN A 84 5.92 11.53 14.91
CA GLN A 84 4.94 11.42 15.99
C GLN A 84 4.68 9.99 16.46
N VAL A 85 5.24 8.97 15.79
CA VAL A 85 4.99 7.56 16.09
C VAL A 85 6.18 6.96 16.82
N TYR A 86 5.90 6.20 17.90
CA TYR A 86 6.90 5.55 18.74
C TYR A 86 7.11 4.08 18.40
N HIS A 87 6.13 3.41 17.81
CA HIS A 87 6.10 1.98 17.40
C HIS A 87 6.63 1.00 18.46
N ASP A 88 6.51 1.38 19.74
CA ASP A 88 6.91 0.59 20.91
C ASP A 88 5.71 -0.02 21.68
N GLY A 89 4.49 0.15 21.12
CA GLY A 89 3.23 -0.28 21.70
C GLY A 89 2.51 0.81 22.49
N THR A 90 3.12 1.97 22.76
CA THR A 90 2.42 3.13 23.36
C THR A 90 1.47 3.80 22.37
N ASP A 91 1.63 3.50 21.09
CA ASP A 91 0.74 3.82 19.98
C ASP A 91 0.49 2.56 19.16
N TRP A 92 1.32 2.26 18.17
CA TRP A 92 1.35 1.00 17.42
C TRP A 92 2.61 0.21 17.75
N THR A 93 2.65 -1.08 17.41
CA THR A 93 3.86 -1.90 17.43
C THR A 93 4.55 -1.89 16.07
N LEU A 94 5.83 -2.30 16.01
CA LEU A 94 6.53 -2.50 14.73
C LEU A 94 5.87 -3.54 13.81
N GLU A 95 5.21 -4.54 14.39
CA GLU A 95 4.49 -5.55 13.62
C GLU A 95 3.23 -4.95 12.99
N GLU A 96 2.48 -4.12 13.73
CA GLU A 96 1.34 -3.36 13.22
C GLU A 96 1.78 -2.34 12.15
N GLU A 97 2.87 -1.61 12.38
CA GLU A 97 3.46 -0.71 11.39
C GLU A 97 3.78 -1.44 10.08
N SER A 98 4.44 -2.60 10.16
CA SER A 98 4.79 -3.40 8.98
C SER A 98 3.56 -3.86 8.19
N ILE A 99 2.42 -4.11 8.86
CA ILE A 99 1.17 -4.48 8.21
C ILE A 99 0.47 -3.24 7.63
N LEU A 100 0.28 -2.20 8.44
CA LEU A 100 -0.45 -0.99 8.05
C LEU A 100 0.24 -0.24 6.92
N GLY A 101 1.58 -0.30 6.86
CA GLY A 101 2.38 0.25 5.76
C GLY A 101 2.25 -0.51 4.44
N ASP A 102 1.74 -1.72 4.46
CA ASP A 102 1.52 -2.52 3.25
C ASP A 102 0.07 -2.46 2.74
N VAL A 103 -0.83 -1.76 3.44
CA VAL A 103 -2.22 -1.56 2.99
C VAL A 103 -2.31 -0.30 2.15
N SER A 104 -2.84 -0.41 0.95
CA SER A 104 -3.13 0.71 0.05
C SER A 104 -4.63 0.92 -0.12
N VAL A 105 -5.03 2.12 -0.51
CA VAL A 105 -6.44 2.51 -0.69
C VAL A 105 -6.64 3.08 -2.06
N ASN A 106 -7.69 2.66 -2.78
CA ASN A 106 -8.10 3.32 -4.01
C ASN A 106 -9.53 3.85 -3.91
N MET A 107 -9.81 4.90 -4.65
CA MET A 107 -11.13 5.51 -4.74
C MET A 107 -11.35 6.24 -6.07
N PRO A 108 -12.56 6.20 -6.63
CA PRO A 108 -12.94 7.12 -7.68
C PRO A 108 -13.04 8.54 -7.10
N VAL A 109 -12.58 9.53 -7.86
CA VAL A 109 -12.63 10.93 -7.43
C VAL A 109 -13.01 11.87 -8.58
N THR A 110 -13.50 13.03 -8.20
CA THR A 110 -13.62 14.21 -9.04
C THR A 110 -12.39 15.08 -8.80
N MET A 111 -11.57 15.31 -9.83
CA MET A 111 -10.38 16.15 -9.79
C MET A 111 -10.75 17.56 -10.24
N TYR A 112 -10.57 18.54 -9.39
CA TYR A 112 -10.96 19.95 -9.64
C TYR A 112 -9.84 20.81 -10.17
N ASN A 113 -8.59 20.44 -9.90
CA ASN A 113 -7.37 21.10 -10.38
C ASN A 113 -6.26 20.10 -10.63
N ASP A 114 -5.13 20.55 -11.18
CA ASP A 114 -4.00 19.74 -11.62
C ASP A 114 -3.12 19.16 -10.48
N GLY A 115 -3.46 19.40 -9.22
CA GLY A 115 -2.68 18.93 -8.08
C GLY A 115 -1.42 19.75 -7.78
N GLY A 116 -1.31 20.96 -8.29
CA GLY A 116 -0.16 21.82 -8.01
C GLY A 116 -0.03 22.21 -6.54
N HIS A 117 1.21 22.27 -6.04
CA HIS A 117 1.50 22.63 -4.65
C HIS A 117 1.32 24.15 -4.38
N GLY A 118 1.00 24.48 -3.13
CA GLY A 118 0.82 25.86 -2.67
C GLY A 118 -0.26 26.59 -3.48
N SER A 119 0.09 27.75 -4.05
CA SER A 119 -0.75 28.57 -4.93
C SER A 119 -0.54 28.29 -6.43
N SER A 120 0.29 27.31 -6.78
CA SER A 120 0.69 27.06 -8.17
C SER A 120 -0.26 26.12 -8.91
N PHE A 121 -1.41 25.77 -8.32
CA PHE A 121 -2.40 24.90 -8.97
C PHE A 121 -3.18 25.63 -10.09
N LYS A 122 -3.64 24.85 -11.07
CA LYS A 122 -4.52 25.32 -12.14
C LYS A 122 -5.85 24.56 -12.06
N ASN A 123 -6.94 25.29 -11.90
CA ASN A 123 -8.27 24.69 -11.94
C ASN A 123 -8.56 24.10 -13.34
N HIS A 124 -9.13 22.90 -13.38
CA HIS A 124 -9.68 22.37 -14.61
C HIS A 124 -10.88 23.20 -15.06
N PRO A 125 -11.03 23.50 -16.37
CA PRO A 125 -12.21 24.18 -16.89
C PRO A 125 -13.51 23.43 -16.58
N LYS A 126 -13.43 22.09 -16.64
CA LYS A 126 -14.45 21.13 -16.16
C LYS A 126 -13.73 20.12 -15.29
N PRO A 127 -14.28 19.74 -14.13
CA PRO A 127 -13.70 18.70 -13.30
C PRO A 127 -13.50 17.39 -14.08
N ILE A 128 -12.42 16.68 -13.79
CA ILE A 128 -12.05 15.42 -14.43
C ILE A 128 -12.45 14.28 -13.52
N SER A 129 -13.07 13.25 -14.04
CA SER A 129 -13.28 11.99 -13.33
C SER A 129 -12.01 11.14 -13.44
N GLY A 130 -11.52 10.63 -12.31
CA GLY A 130 -10.34 9.79 -12.24
C GLY A 130 -10.31 8.96 -10.97
N TYR A 131 -9.14 8.44 -10.65
CA TYR A 131 -8.94 7.60 -9.48
C TYR A 131 -7.70 8.04 -8.70
N LEU A 132 -7.77 7.97 -7.37
CA LEU A 132 -6.60 8.07 -6.52
C LEU A 132 -6.25 6.70 -5.95
N ALA A 133 -4.95 6.44 -5.82
CA ALA A 133 -4.44 5.28 -5.09
C ALA A 133 -3.42 5.74 -4.05
N TYR A 134 -3.80 5.68 -2.79
CA TYR A 134 -2.97 5.99 -1.62
C TYR A 134 -2.07 4.81 -1.33
N VAL A 135 -0.78 4.98 -1.53
CA VAL A 135 0.22 3.92 -1.37
C VAL A 135 1.30 4.38 -0.39
N PRO A 136 1.50 3.68 0.74
CA PRO A 136 2.53 4.06 1.69
C PRO A 136 3.93 3.98 1.09
N GLY A 137 4.70 5.07 1.24
CA GLY A 137 6.12 5.09 0.91
C GLY A 137 6.96 4.34 1.95
N ALA A 138 8.21 4.02 1.61
CA ALA A 138 9.15 3.49 2.58
C ALA A 138 9.42 4.53 3.70
N LEU A 139 9.13 4.18 4.95
CA LEU A 139 9.32 5.04 6.11
C LEU A 139 10.73 4.82 6.68
N LEU A 140 11.66 5.66 6.24
CA LEU A 140 13.08 5.62 6.64
C LEU A 140 13.48 6.78 7.57
N ALA A 141 12.48 7.46 8.14
CA ALA A 141 12.63 8.50 9.14
C ALA A 141 11.79 8.14 10.36
N SER A 142 12.33 8.40 11.55
CA SER A 142 11.61 8.24 12.80
C SER A 142 12.23 9.08 13.89
N GLY A 143 11.38 9.63 14.76
CA GLY A 143 11.81 10.33 15.98
C GLY A 143 12.17 9.40 17.14
N SER A 144 11.87 8.10 17.05
CA SER A 144 11.88 7.20 18.20
C SER A 144 12.64 5.87 18.03
N GLY A 145 13.28 5.65 16.88
CA GLY A 145 14.05 4.42 16.63
C GLY A 145 13.82 3.83 15.23
N PRO A 146 14.42 2.67 14.93
CA PRO A 146 14.28 2.08 13.60
C PRO A 146 12.86 1.60 13.33
N THR A 147 12.29 2.05 12.21
CA THR A 147 10.98 1.62 11.70
C THR A 147 11.02 0.17 11.19
N SER A 148 9.87 -0.42 10.95
CA SER A 148 9.75 -1.74 10.31
C SER A 148 10.36 -1.73 8.91
N ASP A 149 10.16 -0.66 8.14
CA ASP A 149 10.74 -0.50 6.81
C ASP A 149 12.27 -0.38 6.85
N MET A 150 12.83 0.39 7.80
CA MET A 150 14.30 0.42 8.01
C MET A 150 14.87 -0.96 8.28
N LYS A 151 14.22 -1.76 9.13
CA LYS A 151 14.64 -3.13 9.43
C LYS A 151 14.57 -4.04 8.22
N GLU A 152 13.59 -3.81 7.34
CA GLU A 152 13.40 -4.61 6.13
C GLU A 152 14.39 -4.25 5.02
N VAL A 153 14.55 -2.94 4.70
CA VAL A 153 15.23 -2.52 3.46
C VAL A 153 16.69 -2.11 3.64
N LEU A 154 17.18 -2.03 4.88
CA LEU A 154 18.58 -1.66 5.13
C LEU A 154 19.46 -2.88 5.44
N ASP A 155 20.65 -2.89 4.86
CA ASP A 155 21.75 -3.79 5.22
C ASP A 155 22.90 -2.96 5.80
N ASN A 156 23.20 -3.13 7.09
CA ASN A 156 24.24 -2.37 7.79
C ASN A 156 24.12 -0.84 7.59
N GLY A 157 22.89 -0.33 7.65
CA GLY A 157 22.59 1.09 7.48
C GLY A 157 22.62 1.60 6.03
N LYS A 158 22.71 0.72 5.03
CA LYS A 158 22.68 1.06 3.60
C LYS A 158 21.42 0.51 2.93
N LEU A 159 20.85 1.28 2.02
CA LEU A 159 19.71 0.83 1.21
C LEU A 159 20.09 -0.40 0.37
N ASN A 160 19.27 -1.43 0.45
CA ASN A 160 19.35 -2.61 -0.42
C ASN A 160 18.28 -2.51 -1.50
N GLN A 161 18.70 -2.50 -2.78
CA GLN A 161 17.78 -2.32 -3.92
C GLN A 161 16.77 -3.47 -4.02
N ASP A 162 17.19 -4.72 -3.85
CA ASP A 162 16.29 -5.87 -4.01
C ASP A 162 15.22 -5.91 -2.92
N LYS A 163 15.59 -5.57 -1.69
CA LYS A 163 14.65 -5.46 -0.57
C LYS A 163 13.67 -4.31 -0.78
N LEU A 164 14.14 -3.18 -1.30
CA LEU A 164 13.29 -2.04 -1.62
C LEU A 164 12.36 -2.37 -2.81
N ASN A 165 12.85 -3.11 -3.81
CA ASN A 165 12.02 -3.62 -4.91
C ASN A 165 10.89 -4.49 -4.37
N ALA A 166 11.19 -5.41 -3.47
CA ALA A 166 10.18 -6.30 -2.86
C ALA A 166 9.15 -5.54 -2.02
N LEU A 167 9.58 -4.53 -1.26
CA LEU A 167 8.69 -3.67 -0.47
C LEU A 167 7.73 -2.90 -1.39
N TYR A 168 8.23 -2.21 -2.40
CA TYR A 168 7.37 -1.45 -3.32
C TYR A 168 6.51 -2.35 -4.20
N GLU A 169 6.99 -3.53 -4.61
CA GLU A 169 6.17 -4.52 -5.32
C GLU A 169 4.95 -4.92 -4.48
N ARG A 170 5.17 -5.25 -3.21
CA ARG A 170 4.13 -5.65 -2.26
C ARG A 170 3.06 -4.57 -2.07
N ARG A 171 3.44 -3.28 -2.10
CA ARG A 171 2.55 -2.13 -1.90
C ARG A 171 1.85 -1.66 -3.17
N LEU A 172 2.54 -1.69 -4.33
CA LEU A 172 2.04 -1.14 -5.59
C LEU A 172 1.32 -2.17 -6.46
N LEU A 173 1.79 -3.43 -6.50
CA LEU A 173 1.26 -4.42 -7.44
C LEU A 173 -0.26 -4.64 -7.29
N PRO A 174 -0.86 -4.70 -6.08
CA PRO A 174 -2.30 -4.83 -5.94
C PRO A 174 -3.06 -3.69 -6.63
N GLN A 175 -2.56 -2.46 -6.56
CA GLN A 175 -3.15 -1.30 -7.21
C GLN A 175 -2.99 -1.35 -8.74
N LEU A 176 -1.81 -1.73 -9.24
CA LEU A 176 -1.57 -1.87 -10.69
C LEU A 176 -2.48 -2.92 -11.31
N ILE A 177 -2.65 -4.07 -10.64
CA ILE A 177 -3.59 -5.12 -11.09
C ILE A 177 -5.02 -4.62 -11.06
N HIS A 178 -5.43 -3.90 -10.01
CA HIS A 178 -6.76 -3.32 -9.92
C HIS A 178 -7.05 -2.36 -11.08
N PHE A 179 -6.15 -1.41 -11.35
CA PHE A 179 -6.36 -0.41 -12.42
C PHE A 179 -6.22 -0.99 -13.82
N ASN A 180 -5.39 -2.02 -14.00
CA ASN A 180 -5.35 -2.77 -15.25
C ASN A 180 -6.70 -3.42 -15.55
N GLU A 181 -7.32 -4.07 -14.56
CA GLU A 181 -8.63 -4.68 -14.72
C GLU A 181 -9.73 -3.64 -14.90
N LEU A 182 -9.67 -2.53 -14.17
CA LEU A 182 -10.61 -1.42 -14.28
C LEU A 182 -10.54 -0.76 -15.68
N ALA A 183 -9.35 -0.57 -16.23
CA ALA A 183 -9.15 -0.05 -17.58
C ALA A 183 -9.76 -1.02 -18.62
N ARG A 184 -9.49 -2.32 -18.48
CA ARG A 184 -10.09 -3.36 -19.33
C ARG A 184 -11.62 -3.30 -19.34
N GLN A 185 -12.25 -3.16 -18.16
CA GLN A 185 -13.71 -3.10 -17.99
C GLN A 185 -14.33 -1.84 -18.60
N ASN A 186 -13.58 -0.74 -18.63
CA ASN A 186 -14.00 0.51 -19.27
C ASN A 186 -13.65 0.56 -20.76
N GLU A 187 -13.08 -0.52 -21.32
CA GLU A 187 -12.62 -0.57 -22.73
C GLU A 187 -11.60 0.54 -23.05
N LYS A 188 -10.73 0.88 -22.06
CA LYS A 188 -9.71 1.92 -22.12
C LYS A 188 -8.35 1.39 -21.69
N GLN A 189 -7.35 2.22 -21.86
CA GLN A 189 -6.04 2.05 -21.22
C GLN A 189 -6.00 2.84 -19.89
N ALA A 190 -5.00 2.58 -19.05
CA ALA A 190 -4.73 3.38 -17.87
C ALA A 190 -3.51 4.28 -18.10
N ALA A 191 -3.68 5.57 -17.80
CA ALA A 191 -2.59 6.53 -17.66
C ALA A 191 -2.40 6.81 -16.17
N ILE A 192 -1.20 6.51 -15.65
CA ILE A 192 -0.90 6.55 -14.22
C ILE A 192 0.14 7.64 -13.95
N THR A 193 -0.16 8.57 -13.04
CA THR A 193 0.81 9.52 -12.50
C THR A 193 1.32 9.01 -11.15
N ILE A 194 2.63 9.08 -10.91
CA ILE A 194 3.28 8.59 -9.70
C ILE A 194 4.20 9.70 -9.16
N PRO A 195 4.02 10.16 -7.91
CA PRO A 195 4.96 11.09 -7.27
C PRO A 195 6.18 10.35 -6.72
N GLY A 196 7.12 11.07 -6.14
CA GLY A 196 8.24 10.49 -5.40
C GLY A 196 7.81 9.83 -4.09
N ILE A 197 7.22 8.64 -4.16
CA ILE A 197 6.70 7.90 -2.99
C ILE A 197 7.83 7.58 -2.03
N GLY A 198 7.74 8.05 -0.76
CA GLY A 198 8.77 7.83 0.28
C GLY A 198 10.07 8.59 0.07
N THR A 199 10.14 9.52 -0.91
CA THR A 199 11.37 10.28 -1.22
C THR A 199 11.45 11.66 -0.57
N GLY A 200 10.39 12.08 0.14
CA GLY A 200 10.30 13.33 0.90
C GLY A 200 10.69 13.14 2.36
N CYS A 201 9.85 13.59 3.30
CA CYS A 201 10.07 13.51 4.75
C CYS A 201 10.38 12.08 5.22
N PHE A 202 9.78 11.08 4.60
CA PHE A 202 9.97 9.67 4.93
C PHE A 202 11.39 9.14 4.66
N SER A 203 12.14 9.79 3.78
CA SER A 203 13.49 9.34 3.42
C SER A 203 14.54 9.63 4.51
N GLY A 204 14.28 10.56 5.42
CA GLY A 204 15.18 10.91 6.51
C GLY A 204 16.64 11.11 6.07
N ALA A 205 17.55 10.35 6.64
CA ALA A 205 18.99 10.41 6.31
C ALA A 205 19.32 9.94 4.87
N TYR A 206 18.35 9.34 4.16
CA TYR A 206 18.54 8.81 2.79
C TYR A 206 18.02 9.76 1.71
N TYR A 207 17.61 10.98 2.05
CA TYR A 207 16.97 11.95 1.14
C TYR A 207 17.75 12.17 -0.16
N ASP A 208 19.07 12.29 -0.08
CA ASP A 208 19.91 12.57 -1.25
C ASP A 208 20.14 11.35 -2.16
N VAL A 209 19.89 10.14 -1.66
CA VAL A 209 20.25 8.89 -2.38
C VAL A 209 19.05 8.04 -2.77
N ILE A 210 17.88 8.20 -2.12
CA ILE A 210 16.75 7.26 -2.28
C ILE A 210 16.06 7.33 -3.65
N LYS A 211 16.04 8.49 -4.31
CA LYS A 211 15.23 8.72 -5.53
C LYS A 211 15.55 7.74 -6.67
N PRO A 212 16.83 7.50 -7.05
CA PRO A 212 17.14 6.48 -8.04
C PRO A 212 16.75 5.06 -7.60
N TYR A 213 16.79 4.75 -6.30
CA TYR A 213 16.34 3.45 -5.78
C TYR A 213 14.84 3.25 -5.99
N VAL A 214 14.02 4.27 -5.71
CA VAL A 214 12.56 4.22 -5.94
C VAL A 214 12.25 4.12 -7.43
N ARG A 215 12.90 4.92 -8.28
CA ARG A 215 12.75 4.80 -9.74
C ARG A 215 13.09 3.38 -10.22
N ASN A 216 14.20 2.81 -9.76
CA ASN A 216 14.61 1.46 -10.13
C ASN A 216 13.60 0.41 -9.65
N ALA A 217 13.02 0.59 -8.46
CA ALA A 217 11.95 -0.28 -7.96
C ALA A 217 10.70 -0.22 -8.84
N LEU A 218 10.27 0.97 -9.26
CA LEU A 218 9.15 1.13 -10.21
C LEU A 218 9.45 0.41 -11.53
N ILE A 219 10.63 0.62 -12.12
CA ILE A 219 11.04 -0.04 -13.35
C ILE A 219 11.05 -1.57 -13.16
N HIS A 220 11.62 -2.06 -12.08
CA HIS A 220 11.67 -3.49 -11.75
C HIS A 220 10.27 -4.12 -11.71
N ILE A 221 9.33 -3.50 -11.01
CA ILE A 221 7.94 -3.98 -10.92
C ILE A 221 7.29 -4.04 -12.30
N LEU A 222 7.44 -2.98 -13.09
CA LEU A 222 6.84 -2.92 -14.42
C LEU A 222 7.45 -3.94 -15.38
N GLU A 223 8.77 -4.12 -15.38
CA GLU A 223 9.45 -5.12 -16.21
C GLU A 223 9.03 -6.55 -15.84
N LYS A 224 8.92 -6.82 -14.54
CA LYS A 224 8.53 -8.14 -14.01
C LYS A 224 7.08 -8.50 -14.34
N HIS A 225 6.18 -7.52 -14.31
CA HIS A 225 4.73 -7.74 -14.44
C HIS A 225 4.12 -7.24 -15.74
N LYS A 226 4.91 -6.77 -16.72
CA LYS A 226 4.44 -6.18 -17.99
C LYS A 226 3.39 -7.03 -18.72
N ASP A 227 3.54 -8.34 -18.70
CA ASP A 227 2.64 -9.27 -19.40
C ASP A 227 1.31 -9.45 -18.64
N SER A 228 1.26 -9.13 -17.36
CA SER A 228 0.05 -9.13 -16.53
C SER A 228 -0.68 -7.77 -16.49
N LEU A 229 -0.12 -6.75 -17.15
CA LEU A 229 -0.61 -5.37 -17.12
C LEU A 229 -0.92 -4.82 -18.55
N PRO A 230 -1.63 -5.58 -19.42
CA PRO A 230 -1.79 -5.21 -20.84
C PRO A 230 -2.62 -3.94 -21.06
N TYR A 231 -3.34 -3.45 -20.06
CA TYR A 231 -4.17 -2.24 -20.13
C TYR A 231 -3.56 -1.02 -19.41
N ILE A 232 -2.31 -1.11 -18.95
CA ILE A 232 -1.55 0.06 -18.49
C ILE A 232 -0.62 0.50 -19.63
N ASP A 233 -0.82 1.73 -20.15
CA ASP A 233 -0.11 2.22 -21.31
C ASP A 233 0.95 3.27 -20.95
N ILE A 234 0.60 4.25 -20.10
CA ILE A 234 1.46 5.37 -19.75
C ILE A 234 1.66 5.45 -18.26
N ILE A 235 2.94 5.54 -17.83
CA ILE A 235 3.32 5.83 -16.47
C ILE A 235 4.19 7.09 -16.47
N HIS A 236 3.68 8.12 -15.82
CA HIS A 236 4.35 9.39 -15.63
C HIS A 236 4.85 9.50 -14.19
N TYR A 237 6.15 9.35 -13.99
CA TYR A 237 6.81 9.44 -12.70
C TYR A 237 7.40 10.84 -12.49
N ASP A 238 6.93 11.52 -11.45
CA ASP A 238 7.41 12.82 -11.02
C ASP A 238 8.06 12.74 -9.63
N PRO A 239 9.37 12.56 -9.53
CA PRO A 239 10.11 12.58 -8.26
C PRO A 239 10.26 13.99 -7.69
N TYR A 240 9.67 15.02 -8.29
CA TYR A 240 9.80 16.45 -8.01
C TYR A 240 11.19 16.98 -8.32
N MET A 241 12.25 16.48 -7.69
CA MET A 241 13.68 16.83 -7.90
C MET A 241 14.57 15.61 -7.68
N GLY A 242 15.86 15.74 -8.05
CA GLY A 242 16.88 14.73 -7.75
C GLY A 242 16.83 13.50 -8.64
N ASP A 243 16.24 13.63 -9.82
CA ASP A 243 16.32 12.65 -10.92
C ASP A 243 16.38 13.39 -12.25
N GLU A 244 16.81 12.73 -13.31
CA GLU A 244 16.92 13.30 -14.65
C GLU A 244 15.72 12.91 -15.51
N PRO A 245 15.25 13.82 -16.38
CA PRO A 245 14.22 13.51 -17.35
C PRO A 245 14.61 12.32 -18.22
N ALA A 246 13.73 11.33 -18.32
CA ALA A 246 14.00 10.13 -19.10
C ALA A 246 12.69 9.51 -19.62
N GLU A 247 12.80 8.75 -20.71
CA GLU A 247 11.72 7.90 -21.22
C GLU A 247 12.26 6.50 -21.48
N LYS A 248 11.50 5.47 -21.05
CA LYS A 248 11.83 4.08 -21.26
C LYS A 248 10.58 3.32 -21.72
N LYS A 249 10.72 2.52 -22.78
CA LYS A 249 9.71 1.52 -23.14
C LYS A 249 9.89 0.26 -22.31
N ILE A 250 8.81 -0.21 -21.68
CA ILE A 250 8.76 -1.44 -20.89
C ILE A 250 7.65 -2.30 -21.47
N GLY A 251 7.98 -3.20 -22.38
CA GLY A 251 7.00 -3.88 -23.22
C GLY A 251 6.22 -2.85 -24.06
N HIS A 252 4.90 -2.84 -23.93
CA HIS A 252 4.01 -1.84 -24.57
C HIS A 252 3.94 -0.52 -23.79
N MET A 253 4.25 -0.51 -22.49
CA MET A 253 4.15 0.67 -21.63
C MET A 253 5.22 1.73 -21.92
N SER A 254 4.84 3.00 -21.80
CA SER A 254 5.76 4.15 -21.79
C SER A 254 5.98 4.62 -20.36
N PHE A 255 7.17 4.44 -19.81
CA PHE A 255 7.59 4.96 -18.52
C PHE A 255 8.37 6.26 -18.70
N ARG A 256 7.85 7.36 -18.16
CA ARG A 256 8.44 8.70 -18.29
C ARG A 256 8.80 9.26 -16.94
N VAL A 257 10.03 9.72 -16.79
CA VAL A 257 10.52 10.48 -15.64
C VAL A 257 10.48 11.96 -15.99
N SER A 258 9.72 12.76 -15.27
CA SER A 258 9.57 14.20 -15.53
C SER A 258 9.53 14.96 -14.20
N PRO A 259 10.71 15.28 -13.60
CA PRO A 259 10.77 15.99 -12.32
C PRO A 259 10.21 17.41 -12.45
N SER A 260 9.08 17.69 -11.82
CA SER A 260 8.37 18.98 -11.95
C SER A 260 9.14 20.17 -11.35
N GLY A 261 10.03 19.92 -10.40
CA GLY A 261 10.94 20.93 -9.85
C GLY A 261 12.08 21.32 -10.80
N VAL A 262 12.30 20.56 -11.88
CA VAL A 262 13.39 20.77 -12.89
C VAL A 262 12.80 21.09 -14.25
N VAL A 263 11.80 20.33 -14.70
CA VAL A 263 11.18 20.44 -16.03
C VAL A 263 10.01 21.40 -15.97
N ARG A 264 10.12 22.54 -16.67
CA ARG A 264 9.00 23.49 -16.74
C ARG A 264 7.88 22.95 -17.62
N GLY A 265 6.64 23.13 -17.17
CA GLY A 265 5.44 22.73 -17.92
C GLY A 265 5.20 21.21 -17.87
N THR A 266 5.79 20.51 -16.91
CA THR A 266 5.44 19.13 -16.59
C THR A 266 3.94 19.03 -16.29
N THR A 267 3.31 17.98 -16.79
CA THR A 267 1.89 17.68 -16.51
C THR A 267 1.68 17.53 -14.99
N GLY A 268 0.64 18.15 -14.47
CA GLY A 268 0.24 17.99 -13.07
C GLY A 268 -0.13 16.55 -12.74
N GLN A 269 -0.04 16.18 -11.47
CA GLN A 269 -0.32 14.82 -11.01
C GLN A 269 -1.80 14.43 -11.16
N LEU A 270 -2.71 15.41 -11.25
CA LEU A 270 -4.16 15.22 -11.43
C LEU A 270 -4.62 15.65 -12.83
N ASP A 271 -3.75 15.47 -13.82
CA ASP A 271 -4.06 15.74 -15.22
C ASP A 271 -3.56 14.59 -16.12
N TYR A 272 -4.09 14.50 -17.32
CA TYR A 272 -3.71 13.46 -18.26
C TYR A 272 -2.26 13.64 -18.76
N PRO A 273 -1.37 12.66 -18.57
CA PRO A 273 -0.03 12.71 -19.12
C PRO A 273 -0.04 12.81 -20.64
N LEU A 274 1.03 13.37 -21.21
CA LEU A 274 1.21 13.48 -22.66
C LEU A 274 0.98 12.14 -23.36
N GLY A 275 0.12 12.13 -24.38
CA GLY A 275 -0.25 10.93 -25.14
C GLY A 275 -1.47 10.19 -24.60
N SER A 276 -2.09 10.68 -23.50
CA SER A 276 -3.36 10.17 -22.97
C SER A 276 -4.45 11.24 -23.00
N ASN A 277 -5.69 10.79 -22.94
CA ASN A 277 -6.88 11.66 -22.92
C ASN A 277 -8.09 10.90 -22.36
N PRO A 278 -9.16 11.60 -21.96
CA PRO A 278 -10.33 10.96 -21.34
C PRO A 278 -11.10 10.00 -22.24
N ASP A 279 -10.97 10.07 -23.57
CA ASP A 279 -11.70 9.18 -24.49
C ASP A 279 -11.06 7.78 -24.51
N THR A 280 -9.75 7.72 -24.43
CA THR A 280 -8.96 6.49 -24.57
C THR A 280 -8.37 5.95 -23.26
N HIS A 281 -8.30 6.79 -22.21
CA HIS A 281 -7.67 6.40 -20.95
C HIS A 281 -8.55 6.66 -19.73
N ILE A 282 -8.38 5.86 -18.70
CA ILE A 282 -8.71 6.24 -17.32
C ILE A 282 -7.49 6.93 -16.71
N LEU A 283 -7.71 8.02 -15.97
CA LEU A 283 -6.66 8.71 -15.23
C LEU A 283 -6.56 8.16 -13.82
N VAL A 284 -5.37 7.73 -13.45
CA VAL A 284 -5.04 7.26 -12.09
C VAL A 284 -3.91 8.10 -11.55
N SER A 285 -4.04 8.64 -10.34
CA SER A 285 -2.94 9.29 -9.65
C SER A 285 -2.59 8.52 -8.37
N ILE A 286 -1.35 8.02 -8.31
CA ILE A 286 -0.82 7.46 -7.07
C ILE A 286 -0.54 8.60 -6.09
N VAL A 287 -0.87 8.40 -4.82
CA VAL A 287 -0.65 9.34 -3.74
C VAL A 287 0.43 8.81 -2.82
N ALA A 288 1.46 9.60 -2.54
CA ALA A 288 2.44 9.28 -1.52
C ALA A 288 1.79 9.38 -0.14
N TRP A 289 1.56 8.23 0.49
CA TRP A 289 0.81 8.07 1.72
C TRP A 289 1.67 7.51 2.85
N ASP A 290 1.09 7.40 4.05
CA ASP A 290 1.75 6.90 5.25
C ASP A 290 1.07 5.65 5.84
N HIS A 291 1.69 5.11 6.89
CA HIS A 291 1.29 3.87 7.54
C HIS A 291 0.08 4.02 8.46
N PHE A 292 -0.16 5.21 9.03
CA PHE A 292 -1.00 5.38 10.21
C PHE A 292 -2.15 6.36 10.04
N SER A 293 -2.11 7.22 9.01
CA SER A 293 -3.19 8.18 8.77
C SER A 293 -4.29 7.61 7.87
N TRP A 294 -5.41 8.33 7.82
CA TRP A 294 -6.42 8.16 6.78
C TRP A 294 -5.99 8.88 5.49
N PRO A 295 -6.55 8.54 4.31
CA PRO A 295 -6.32 9.32 3.10
C PRO A 295 -6.57 10.80 3.32
N GLY A 296 -5.62 11.66 2.94
CA GLY A 296 -5.72 13.10 3.15
C GLY A 296 -5.03 13.64 4.40
N ASN A 297 -4.08 12.92 4.96
CA ASN A 297 -3.39 13.17 6.23
C ASN A 297 -3.37 14.63 6.73
N ASP A 298 -2.55 15.51 6.16
CA ASP A 298 -2.43 16.90 6.61
C ASP A 298 -3.67 17.76 6.28
N TYR A 299 -4.49 17.33 5.33
CA TYR A 299 -5.71 18.03 4.95
C TYR A 299 -6.85 17.87 5.97
N TRP A 300 -6.81 16.88 6.84
CA TRP A 300 -7.75 16.77 7.96
C TRP A 300 -7.65 17.96 8.91
N GLY A 301 -6.47 18.54 9.09
CA GLY A 301 -6.21 19.79 9.80
C GLY A 301 -6.21 21.02 8.89
N GLY A 302 -6.75 20.93 7.67
CA GLY A 302 -6.84 22.02 6.72
C GLY A 302 -5.52 22.41 6.02
N ALA A 303 -4.41 21.67 6.24
CA ALA A 303 -3.15 21.92 5.54
C ALA A 303 -3.15 21.31 4.13
N ARG A 304 -2.36 21.87 3.22
CA ARG A 304 -2.20 21.45 1.83
C ARG A 304 -0.72 21.52 1.49
N GLN A 305 0.10 20.69 2.17
CA GLN A 305 1.56 20.78 2.10
C GLN A 305 2.18 19.50 1.51
N THR A 306 1.73 18.32 1.94
CA THR A 306 2.21 17.04 1.41
C THR A 306 1.49 16.68 0.11
N ASP A 307 2.01 15.70 -0.62
CA ASP A 307 1.34 15.14 -1.82
C ASP A 307 -0.06 14.63 -1.48
N ASP A 308 -0.21 13.98 -0.33
CA ASP A 308 -1.47 13.48 0.19
C ASP A 308 -2.46 14.62 0.45
N GLY A 309 -2.09 15.64 1.22
CA GLY A 309 -2.95 16.78 1.51
C GLY A 309 -3.28 17.61 0.28
N VAL A 310 -2.35 17.76 -0.66
CA VAL A 310 -2.59 18.45 -1.94
C VAL A 310 -3.65 17.73 -2.76
N LYS A 311 -3.53 16.41 -2.92
CA LYS A 311 -4.47 15.62 -3.72
C LYS A 311 -5.82 15.51 -3.05
N ALA A 312 -5.88 15.38 -1.72
CA ALA A 312 -7.13 15.42 -0.97
C ALA A 312 -7.86 16.76 -1.09
N ALA A 313 -7.12 17.88 -1.02
CA ALA A 313 -7.69 19.21 -1.21
C ALA A 313 -8.18 19.47 -2.64
N SER A 314 -7.52 18.87 -3.64
CA SER A 314 -7.76 19.07 -5.07
C SER A 314 -8.85 18.16 -5.65
N THR A 315 -9.37 17.25 -4.86
CA THR A 315 -10.38 16.26 -5.24
C THR A 315 -11.48 16.18 -4.18
N ASP A 316 -12.51 15.38 -4.43
CA ASP A 316 -13.56 15.06 -3.46
C ASP A 316 -13.20 13.88 -2.54
N THR A 317 -11.92 13.57 -2.35
CA THR A 317 -11.43 12.49 -1.46
C THR A 317 -12.09 12.50 -0.10
N MET A 318 -12.16 13.67 0.54
CA MET A 318 -12.75 13.80 1.88
C MET A 318 -14.23 13.39 1.88
N GLY A 319 -14.93 13.70 0.79
CA GLY A 319 -16.30 13.24 0.57
C GLY A 319 -16.39 11.72 0.40
N GLN A 320 -15.47 11.13 -0.36
CA GLN A 320 -15.41 9.68 -0.55
C GLN A 320 -15.13 8.93 0.77
N VAL A 321 -14.25 9.48 1.61
CA VAL A 321 -13.92 8.87 2.91
C VAL A 321 -15.03 9.05 3.95
N THR A 322 -15.71 10.21 3.96
CA THR A 322 -16.69 10.53 5.00
C THR A 322 -18.15 10.24 4.59
N GLY A 323 -18.41 9.99 3.32
CA GLY A 323 -19.77 9.91 2.77
C GLY A 323 -20.48 11.26 2.64
N ALA A 324 -19.80 12.37 2.93
CA ALA A 324 -20.39 13.72 2.92
C ALA A 324 -20.12 14.44 1.59
N THR A 325 -21.11 15.17 1.10
CA THR A 325 -20.93 16.03 -0.09
C THR A 325 -20.39 17.39 0.34
N GLY A 326 -19.11 17.62 0.06
CA GLY A 326 -18.44 18.90 0.30
C GLY A 326 -18.59 19.90 -0.86
N VAL A 327 -17.90 21.03 -0.75
CA VAL A 327 -17.91 22.09 -1.75
C VAL A 327 -16.49 22.48 -2.16
N TYR A 328 -16.22 22.51 -3.47
CA TYR A 328 -14.91 22.93 -3.95
C TYR A 328 -14.81 24.45 -4.10
N ASP A 329 -13.88 25.05 -3.36
CA ASP A 329 -13.52 26.47 -3.47
C ASP A 329 -12.42 26.67 -4.53
N LYS A 330 -12.81 27.18 -5.69
CA LYS A 330 -11.90 27.44 -6.84
C LYS A 330 -10.80 28.46 -6.51
N LYS A 331 -11.06 29.41 -5.61
CA LYS A 331 -10.11 30.47 -5.26
C LYS A 331 -8.92 29.92 -4.48
N TRP A 332 -9.22 29.01 -3.55
CA TRP A 332 -8.21 28.42 -2.67
C TRP A 332 -7.73 27.02 -3.10
N GLY A 333 -8.37 26.45 -4.14
CA GLY A 333 -8.06 25.12 -4.63
C GLY A 333 -8.33 24.02 -3.58
N ARG A 334 -9.45 24.13 -2.85
CA ARG A 334 -9.75 23.31 -1.68
C ARG A 334 -11.16 22.72 -1.70
N TYR A 335 -11.28 21.44 -1.49
CA TYR A 335 -12.55 20.75 -1.26
C TYR A 335 -12.92 20.84 0.23
N MET A 336 -13.90 21.69 0.52
CA MET A 336 -14.31 22.06 1.88
C MET A 336 -15.44 21.15 2.40
N PRO A 337 -15.63 21.02 3.72
CA PRO A 337 -16.80 20.37 4.30
C PRO A 337 -18.13 20.96 3.80
N PRO A 338 -19.26 20.28 4.01
CA PRO A 338 -20.58 20.78 3.60
C PRO A 338 -20.87 22.19 4.14
N GLU A 339 -21.52 23.05 3.34
CA GLU A 339 -21.89 24.41 3.77
C GLU A 339 -22.75 24.41 5.04
N SER A 340 -23.62 23.41 5.20
CA SER A 340 -24.44 23.23 6.42
C SER A 340 -23.58 23.06 7.68
N PHE A 341 -22.37 22.55 7.56
CA PHE A 341 -21.41 22.40 8.65
C PHE A 341 -20.61 23.68 8.90
N THR A 342 -20.26 24.43 7.86
CA THR A 342 -19.35 25.57 7.93
C THR A 342 -20.07 26.91 8.18
N LYS A 343 -21.35 27.05 7.80
CA LYS A 343 -22.11 28.29 7.69
C LYS A 343 -22.16 29.13 8.97
N ASP A 344 -22.30 28.50 10.13
CA ASP A 344 -22.48 29.17 11.42
C ASP A 344 -21.23 29.16 12.29
N ARG A 345 -20.08 28.73 11.74
CA ARG A 345 -18.83 28.61 12.48
C ARG A 345 -17.91 29.78 12.22
N LYS A 346 -17.51 30.45 13.31
CA LYS A 346 -16.48 31.52 13.27
C LYS A 346 -15.11 30.81 13.14
N GLY A 347 -14.57 30.80 11.95
CA GLY A 347 -13.32 30.18 11.60
C GLY A 347 -13.49 29.08 10.52
N MET A 348 -12.39 28.66 9.91
CA MET A 348 -12.40 27.54 8.97
C MET A 348 -12.58 26.24 9.76
N SER A 349 -13.77 25.66 9.73
CA SER A 349 -13.97 24.29 10.18
C SER A 349 -13.37 23.36 9.14
N ASP A 350 -12.46 22.50 9.56
CA ASP A 350 -11.80 21.53 8.69
C ASP A 350 -12.54 20.19 8.69
N TRP A 351 -12.07 19.28 7.88
CA TRP A 351 -12.62 17.95 7.78
C TRP A 351 -12.38 17.10 9.05
N GLY A 352 -11.33 17.41 9.82
CA GLY A 352 -11.05 16.75 11.10
C GLY A 352 -12.13 17.09 12.14
N ASP A 353 -12.59 18.35 12.17
CA ASP A 353 -13.74 18.75 12.99
C ASP A 353 -15.00 18.01 12.55
N TYR A 354 -15.25 17.93 11.24
CA TYR A 354 -16.40 17.21 10.70
C TYR A 354 -16.42 15.74 11.12
N VAL A 355 -15.31 15.03 10.96
CA VAL A 355 -15.20 13.60 11.33
C VAL A 355 -15.44 13.40 12.82
N ARG A 356 -14.83 14.22 13.67
CA ARG A 356 -14.93 14.13 15.12
C ARG A 356 -16.37 14.32 15.60
N GLU A 357 -17.07 15.30 15.07
CA GLU A 357 -18.43 15.62 15.48
C GLU A 357 -19.47 14.63 14.94
N ASN A 358 -19.21 14.00 13.79
CA ASN A 358 -20.12 13.05 13.19
C ASN A 358 -19.76 11.57 13.51
N GLY A 359 -18.69 11.33 14.29
CA GLY A 359 -18.29 9.99 14.68
C GLY A 359 -17.91 9.08 13.49
N ILE A 360 -17.30 9.67 12.44
CA ILE A 360 -16.92 8.92 11.23
C ILE A 360 -15.78 7.95 11.56
N VAL A 361 -15.84 6.76 11.00
CA VAL A 361 -14.83 5.71 11.14
C VAL A 361 -14.31 5.33 9.75
N PHE A 362 -12.99 5.21 9.62
CA PHE A 362 -12.36 4.73 8.40
C PHE A 362 -12.44 3.21 8.34
N ASN A 363 -13.33 2.72 7.49
CA ASN A 363 -13.57 1.30 7.29
C ASN A 363 -14.10 1.05 5.87
N GLY A 364 -13.53 0.09 5.16
CA GLY A 364 -13.92 -0.24 3.80
C GLY A 364 -13.68 -1.72 3.48
N PRO A 365 -14.16 -2.20 2.33
CA PRO A 365 -13.89 -3.55 1.88
C PRO A 365 -12.40 -3.76 1.66
N VAL A 366 -11.87 -4.88 2.15
CA VAL A 366 -10.46 -5.26 2.03
C VAL A 366 -10.36 -6.44 1.08
N LEU A 367 -9.51 -6.31 0.06
CA LEU A 367 -9.20 -7.38 -0.89
C LEU A 367 -7.71 -7.69 -0.87
N ALA A 368 -7.37 -8.95 -1.10
CA ALA A 368 -5.98 -9.38 -1.22
C ALA A 368 -5.68 -9.89 -2.63
N LEU A 369 -4.48 -9.57 -3.11
CA LEU A 369 -3.95 -10.13 -4.35
C LEU A 369 -3.53 -11.59 -4.08
N ASP A 370 -4.10 -12.54 -4.81
CA ASP A 370 -3.73 -13.95 -4.71
C ASP A 370 -2.49 -14.31 -5.57
N LYS A 371 -2.03 -15.56 -5.48
CA LYS A 371 -0.88 -16.06 -6.27
C LYS A 371 -1.16 -16.14 -7.78
N SER A 372 -2.42 -16.08 -8.20
CA SER A 372 -2.80 -16.10 -9.62
C SER A 372 -2.86 -14.70 -10.23
N GLY A 373 -2.56 -13.65 -9.44
CA GLY A 373 -2.64 -12.27 -9.87
C GLY A 373 -4.07 -11.71 -9.87
N LYS A 374 -4.97 -12.28 -9.06
CA LYS A 374 -6.36 -11.79 -8.93
C LYS A 374 -6.62 -11.27 -7.54
N LEU A 375 -7.40 -10.19 -7.46
CA LEU A 375 -7.93 -9.67 -6.21
C LEU A 375 -9.18 -10.46 -5.79
N ASP A 376 -9.22 -10.87 -4.53
CA ASP A 376 -10.34 -11.61 -3.95
C ASP A 376 -10.47 -11.27 -2.44
N THR A 377 -11.54 -11.71 -1.80
CA THR A 377 -11.74 -11.54 -0.35
C THR A 377 -10.63 -12.22 0.45
N LEU A 378 -10.36 -11.71 1.64
CA LEU A 378 -9.30 -12.24 2.50
C LEU A 378 -9.52 -13.71 2.83
N GLU A 379 -10.77 -14.11 3.08
CA GLU A 379 -11.15 -15.51 3.37
C GLU A 379 -10.83 -16.43 2.22
N ASN A 380 -11.18 -16.02 1.00
CA ASN A 380 -10.92 -16.82 -0.20
C ASN A 380 -9.42 -17.00 -0.44
N VAL A 381 -8.63 -15.92 -0.30
CA VAL A 381 -7.18 -15.98 -0.48
C VAL A 381 -6.52 -16.80 0.65
N ALA A 382 -6.96 -16.65 1.90
CA ALA A 382 -6.47 -17.41 3.04
C ALA A 382 -6.76 -18.91 2.92
N SER A 383 -8.00 -19.29 2.55
CA SER A 383 -8.42 -20.69 2.42
C SER A 383 -7.66 -21.43 1.33
N ARG A 384 -7.45 -20.79 0.16
CA ARG A 384 -6.62 -21.36 -0.94
C ARG A 384 -5.16 -21.57 -0.50
N SER A 385 -4.69 -20.78 0.46
CA SER A 385 -3.33 -20.94 1.00
C SER A 385 -3.21 -22.16 1.90
N LYS A 386 -4.21 -22.44 2.75
CA LYS A 386 -4.24 -23.62 3.62
C LYS A 386 -4.37 -24.93 2.81
N ALA A 387 -5.25 -24.97 1.82
CA ALA A 387 -5.47 -26.15 0.98
C ALA A 387 -4.20 -26.61 0.25
N LYS A 388 -3.32 -25.70 -0.17
CA LYS A 388 -2.02 -26.08 -0.80
C LYS A 388 -1.00 -26.61 0.19
N VAL A 389 -0.98 -26.14 1.44
CA VAL A 389 -0.09 -26.63 2.48
C VAL A 389 -0.47 -28.09 2.83
N ASP A 390 -1.75 -28.35 3.02
CA ASP A 390 -2.25 -29.70 3.35
C ASP A 390 -1.95 -30.70 2.21
N THR A 391 -2.14 -30.30 0.95
CA THR A 391 -1.84 -31.15 -0.21
C THR A 391 -0.33 -31.44 -0.32
N THR A 392 0.53 -30.47 -0.04
CA THR A 392 1.99 -30.65 -0.08
C THR A 392 2.47 -31.53 1.08
N THR A 393 1.89 -31.37 2.27
CA THR A 393 2.17 -32.20 3.43
C THR A 393 1.74 -33.64 3.19
N THR A 394 0.54 -33.86 2.65
CA THR A 394 0.02 -35.19 2.31
C THR A 394 0.87 -35.87 1.24
N ILE A 395 1.34 -35.17 0.21
CA ILE A 395 2.24 -35.72 -0.82
C ILE A 395 3.61 -36.06 -0.21
N SER A 396 4.16 -35.23 0.67
CA SER A 396 5.45 -35.50 1.33
C SER A 396 5.36 -36.71 2.28
N GLU A 397 4.24 -36.89 2.97
CA GLU A 397 3.96 -38.03 3.81
C GLU A 397 3.76 -39.32 2.99
N LEU A 398 3.03 -39.24 1.86
CA LEU A 398 2.89 -40.35 0.90
C LEU A 398 4.23 -40.75 0.30
N VAL A 399 5.06 -39.80 -0.11
CA VAL A 399 6.41 -40.07 -0.64
C VAL A 399 7.31 -40.68 0.43
N ARG A 400 7.28 -40.18 1.70
CA ARG A 400 7.99 -40.82 2.83
C ARG A 400 7.48 -42.23 3.10
N GLY A 401 6.17 -42.46 3.06
CA GLY A 401 5.56 -43.79 3.19
C GLY A 401 5.99 -44.75 2.09
N MET A 402 6.08 -44.28 0.84
CA MET A 402 6.59 -45.08 -0.28
C MET A 402 8.06 -45.49 -0.11
N PHE A 403 8.92 -44.57 0.34
CA PHE A 403 10.34 -44.88 0.60
C PHE A 403 10.53 -45.82 1.78
N SER A 404 9.64 -45.82 2.78
CA SER A 404 9.71 -46.76 3.91
C SER A 404 9.31 -48.18 3.52
N LEU A 405 8.50 -48.37 2.48
CA LEU A 405 8.10 -49.68 1.97
C LEU A 405 9.19 -50.37 1.11
N PHE A 406 10.16 -49.61 0.59
CA PHE A 406 11.28 -50.17 -0.20
C PHE A 406 12.55 -50.42 0.59
N SER A 407 12.58 -50.16 1.92
CA SER A 407 13.75 -50.36 2.79
C SER A 407 13.74 -51.66 3.59
N HIS A 408 12.82 -52.62 3.29
CA HIS A 408 12.77 -53.94 3.92
C HIS A 408 12.97 -55.04 2.91
N SER A 409 14.16 -55.16 2.37
CA SER A 409 14.70 -56.48 1.93
C SER A 409 16.16 -56.31 1.48
N THR A 410 17.10 -56.59 2.38
CA THR A 410 18.32 -57.35 2.12
C THR A 410 19.04 -57.58 3.44
N THR A 411 18.84 -58.77 4.00
CA THR A 411 19.73 -59.45 4.95
C THR A 411 20.91 -60.03 4.18
N THR A 412 22.14 -59.83 4.69
CA THR A 412 23.19 -60.88 4.86
C THR A 412 24.47 -60.22 5.37
N GLU A 413 24.81 -60.59 6.48
CA GLU A 413 25.91 -61.13 7.31
C GLU A 413 27.40 -60.74 7.00
N PRO A 414 28.36 -61.08 7.92
CA PRO A 414 29.20 -60.02 8.56
C PRO A 414 30.73 -60.23 8.37
N SER A 415 31.45 -59.22 8.87
CA SER A 415 32.87 -59.23 9.33
C SER A 415 34.01 -59.32 8.29
N PRO A 416 35.27 -58.89 8.58
CA PRO A 416 35.86 -58.69 9.89
C PRO A 416 36.69 -57.39 10.16
N THR A 417 36.95 -57.21 11.40
CA THR A 417 37.90 -56.37 12.14
C THR A 417 39.31 -56.30 11.53
N ILE A 418 39.91 -55.10 11.45
CA ILE A 418 41.36 -54.88 11.57
C ILE A 418 41.63 -53.58 12.35
N LYS A 419 42.65 -53.69 13.16
CA LYS A 419 43.11 -52.94 14.29
C LYS A 419 43.65 -51.55 14.02
N GLU A 420 43.67 -50.79 15.10
CA GLU A 420 44.42 -49.58 15.44
C GLU A 420 45.84 -49.51 14.88
N GLU A 421 46.26 -48.30 14.52
CA GLU A 421 47.61 -47.81 14.83
C GLU A 421 47.58 -46.28 15.07
N GLU A 422 48.00 -45.91 16.28
CA GLU A 422 48.36 -44.57 16.72
C GLU A 422 49.63 -44.11 16.00
N SER A 423 49.72 -42.84 15.66
CA SER A 423 51.00 -42.11 15.78
C SER A 423 50.82 -40.60 15.90
N LYS A 424 51.31 -40.16 16.96
CA LYS A 424 51.65 -38.90 17.61
C LYS A 424 52.37 -37.86 16.78
N LYS A 425 52.11 -36.59 17.20
CA LYS A 425 53.04 -35.42 17.27
C LYS A 425 53.31 -34.69 15.96
N SER A 426 53.32 -33.37 15.87
CA SER A 426 53.86 -32.30 16.74
C SER A 426 53.52 -30.93 16.14
N SER A 427 53.19 -29.93 16.98
CA SER A 427 53.48 -28.51 16.74
C SER A 427 54.98 -28.28 17.01
N PRO A 428 55.63 -27.16 16.65
CA PRO A 428 55.19 -25.76 16.74
C PRO A 428 55.74 -24.81 15.64
N GLN A 429 55.21 -23.72 15.37
CA GLN A 429 55.70 -22.35 15.64
C GLN A 429 54.70 -21.32 15.05
#